data_6d47e0d70ae80408c906a2507cf96ab3
#
_entry.id   6d47e0d70ae80408c906a2507cf96ab3
#
_cell.length_a   1.000
_cell.length_b   1.000
_cell.length_c   1.000
_cell.angle_alpha   90.00
_cell.angle_beta   90.00
_cell.angle_gamma   90.00
#
_symmetry.space_group_name_H-M   'P 1'
#
loop_
_entity.id
_entity.type
_entity.pdbx_description
1 polymer ?
#
loop_
_entity_poly.entity_id
_entity_poly.type
_entity_poly.pdbx_seq_one_letter_code
_entity_poly.pdbx_strand_id
1 'polypeptide(L)'
;MAYPTLALHLLISAPGDVPVADMAVIRKTISQWNLNLGRHVGLTVLPVSWTEHAVAEFGERPQAILNHQIVEEADLAVALFHDRLGTPTGEAESGTAEEIKVLVEAGKSVAVLVNSAPRPPLNGAALDERQRLTAYLEELRKSALVFEYAHEGVLVGHLNNFLSRATARFQQSVGSSKEEEPEGPDLSEGVWPRAEVRESVKTDNKGRVKTQRHWSLVLHNTSRGPASDVDFEFENLPEDALFRVQREEGPLGTIPPSQEARFPLLLAMGSPNAVDCSVTWTDATDNSRETRATVRT
;
A
#
# COMPACT_ATOMS: atom_id res chain seq x y z
N MET A 1 13.96 15.14 3.53
CA MET A 1 13.13 14.77 4.69
C MET A 1 12.57 13.38 4.45
N ALA A 2 12.58 12.53 5.48
CA ALA A 2 11.88 11.24 5.44
C ALA A 2 10.36 11.48 5.50
N TYR A 3 9.58 10.62 4.85
CA TYR A 3 8.11 10.64 4.85
C TYR A 3 7.59 9.20 4.89
N PRO A 4 6.45 8.95 5.53
CA PRO A 4 5.82 7.64 5.50
C PRO A 4 5.32 7.34 4.09
N THR A 5 5.50 6.11 3.63
CA THR A 5 5.05 5.65 2.32
C THR A 5 4.66 4.18 2.40
N LEU A 6 3.66 3.78 1.63
CA LEU A 6 3.32 2.38 1.44
C LEU A 6 4.17 1.82 0.29
N ALA A 7 4.85 0.71 0.53
CA ALA A 7 5.68 0.05 -0.45
C ALA A 7 4.86 -0.97 -1.26
N LEU A 8 4.94 -0.90 -2.59
CA LEU A 8 4.36 -1.85 -3.53
C LEU A 8 5.46 -2.64 -4.21
N HIS A 9 5.38 -3.94 -4.20
CA HIS A 9 6.30 -4.82 -4.92
C HIS A 9 5.90 -4.93 -6.39
N LEU A 10 6.80 -4.53 -7.29
CA LEU A 10 6.61 -4.66 -8.73
C LEU A 10 7.53 -5.76 -9.25
N LEU A 11 6.94 -6.89 -9.63
CA LEU A 11 7.67 -7.98 -10.28
C LEU A 11 8.10 -7.56 -11.69
N ILE A 12 9.39 -7.70 -12.00
CA ILE A 12 9.92 -7.62 -13.36
C ILE A 12 10.17 -9.05 -13.84
N SER A 13 9.26 -9.54 -14.67
CA SER A 13 9.31 -10.89 -15.25
C SER A 13 9.82 -10.81 -16.68
N ALA A 14 10.85 -11.57 -17.02
CA ALA A 14 11.44 -11.56 -18.34
C ALA A 14 12.20 -12.86 -18.63
N PRO A 15 12.08 -13.44 -19.84
CA PRO A 15 13.00 -14.44 -20.34
C PRO A 15 14.44 -13.90 -20.42
N GLY A 16 15.43 -14.80 -20.35
CA GLY A 16 16.84 -14.42 -20.24
C GLY A 16 17.47 -13.76 -21.48
N ASP A 17 16.70 -13.59 -22.56
CA ASP A 17 17.13 -12.91 -23.79
C ASP A 17 16.74 -11.43 -23.86
N VAL A 18 15.98 -10.95 -22.88
CA VAL A 18 15.64 -9.52 -22.80
C VAL A 18 16.92 -8.71 -22.55
N PRO A 19 17.17 -7.65 -23.33
CA PRO A 19 18.38 -6.85 -23.20
C PRO A 19 18.55 -6.28 -21.78
N VAL A 20 19.76 -6.39 -21.24
CA VAL A 20 20.11 -5.82 -19.93
C VAL A 20 19.86 -4.30 -19.90
N ALA A 21 20.00 -3.63 -21.04
CA ALA A 21 19.71 -2.21 -21.18
C ALA A 21 18.21 -1.91 -20.88
N ASP A 22 17.30 -2.74 -21.38
CA ASP A 22 15.85 -2.57 -21.14
C ASP A 22 15.52 -2.75 -19.65
N MET A 23 16.14 -3.72 -19.00
CA MET A 23 16.00 -3.95 -17.55
C MET A 23 16.51 -2.75 -16.75
N ALA A 24 17.63 -2.16 -17.15
CA ALA A 24 18.18 -0.96 -16.52
C ALA A 24 17.26 0.27 -16.72
N VAL A 25 16.66 0.42 -17.90
CA VAL A 25 15.67 1.48 -18.19
C VAL A 25 14.47 1.36 -17.28
N ILE A 26 13.93 0.15 -17.09
CA ILE A 26 12.78 -0.09 -16.21
C ILE A 26 13.10 0.34 -14.78
N ARG A 27 14.21 -0.13 -14.21
CA ARG A 27 14.63 0.21 -12.84
C ARG A 27 14.84 1.73 -12.66
N LYS A 28 15.49 2.36 -13.62
CA LYS A 28 15.68 3.82 -13.65
C LYS A 28 14.34 4.55 -13.69
N THR A 29 13.41 4.10 -14.52
CA THR A 29 12.08 4.72 -14.64
C THR A 29 11.28 4.60 -13.35
N ILE A 30 11.30 3.42 -12.70
CA ILE A 30 10.67 3.22 -11.39
C ILE A 30 11.28 4.16 -10.35
N SER A 31 12.62 4.26 -10.30
CA SER A 31 13.30 5.17 -9.38
C SER A 31 12.92 6.64 -9.60
N GLN A 32 12.85 7.07 -10.87
CA GLN A 32 12.42 8.42 -11.22
C GLN A 32 10.94 8.66 -10.89
N TRP A 33 10.08 7.67 -11.12
CA TRP A 33 8.66 7.75 -10.76
C TRP A 33 8.50 7.92 -9.24
N ASN A 34 9.22 7.13 -8.43
CA ASN A 34 9.21 7.25 -6.97
C ASN A 34 9.61 8.66 -6.50
N LEU A 35 10.66 9.23 -7.10
CA LEU A 35 11.12 10.57 -6.75
C LEU A 35 10.15 11.67 -7.14
N ASN A 36 9.53 11.55 -8.32
CA ASN A 36 8.71 12.61 -8.91
C ASN A 36 7.25 12.54 -8.46
N LEU A 37 6.68 11.34 -8.35
CA LEU A 37 5.26 11.13 -8.05
C LEU A 37 5.03 10.37 -6.74
N GLY A 38 5.85 9.38 -6.42
CA GLY A 38 5.66 8.51 -5.27
C GLY A 38 5.45 9.27 -3.98
N ARG A 39 6.25 10.32 -3.73
CA ARG A 39 6.11 11.20 -2.58
C ARG A 39 4.73 11.88 -2.50
N HIS A 40 4.18 12.31 -3.63
CA HIS A 40 2.91 13.03 -3.68
C HIS A 40 1.71 12.11 -3.48
N VAL A 41 1.85 10.85 -3.91
CA VAL A 41 0.80 9.84 -3.79
C VAL A 41 0.96 8.94 -2.55
N GLY A 42 2.03 9.12 -1.76
CA GLY A 42 2.28 8.32 -0.56
C GLY A 42 2.64 6.84 -0.87
N LEU A 43 3.14 6.55 -2.07
CA LEU A 43 3.49 5.21 -2.52
C LEU A 43 4.96 5.13 -2.96
N THR A 44 5.59 3.99 -2.75
CA THR A 44 6.92 3.67 -3.28
C THR A 44 6.85 2.33 -3.99
N VAL A 45 7.28 2.27 -5.23
CA VAL A 45 7.33 1.03 -6.01
C VAL A 45 8.73 0.43 -5.91
N LEU A 46 8.81 -0.80 -5.41
CA LEU A 46 10.04 -1.56 -5.24
C LEU A 46 10.14 -2.62 -6.35
N PRO A 47 11.12 -2.52 -7.27
CA PRO A 47 11.29 -3.52 -8.30
C PRO A 47 11.83 -4.82 -7.69
N VAL A 48 11.18 -5.94 -8.00
CA VAL A 48 11.57 -7.29 -7.57
C VAL A 48 11.79 -8.16 -8.80
N SER A 49 12.81 -9.00 -8.79
CA SER A 49 13.09 -9.98 -9.84
C SER A 49 13.68 -11.24 -9.23
N TRP A 50 13.42 -12.39 -9.83
CA TRP A 50 13.92 -13.67 -9.35
C TRP A 50 15.46 -13.74 -9.33
N THR A 51 16.15 -13.08 -10.27
CA THR A 51 17.62 -13.07 -10.35
C THR A 51 18.30 -12.39 -9.16
N GLU A 52 17.61 -11.52 -8.46
CA GLU A 52 18.16 -10.72 -7.37
C GLU A 52 17.58 -11.09 -6.00
N HIS A 53 16.37 -11.62 -5.96
CA HIS A 53 15.61 -11.79 -4.72
C HIS A 53 15.26 -13.23 -4.39
N ALA A 54 15.35 -14.18 -5.36
CA ALA A 54 15.09 -15.58 -5.08
C ALA A 54 16.16 -16.18 -4.16
N VAL A 55 15.71 -16.98 -3.20
CA VAL A 55 16.56 -17.69 -2.26
C VAL A 55 16.60 -19.17 -2.67
N ALA A 56 17.78 -19.79 -2.61
CA ALA A 56 17.90 -21.21 -2.89
C ALA A 56 17.12 -22.04 -1.87
N GLU A 57 16.13 -22.77 -2.33
CA GLU A 57 15.26 -23.61 -1.53
C GLU A 57 15.08 -24.98 -2.19
N PHE A 58 14.79 -26.00 -1.40
CA PHE A 58 14.64 -27.38 -1.84
C PHE A 58 13.28 -27.92 -1.39
N GLY A 59 12.58 -28.61 -2.28
CA GLY A 59 11.33 -29.29 -1.90
C GLY A 59 10.28 -29.34 -3.01
N GLU A 60 10.25 -28.36 -3.91
CA GLU A 60 9.30 -28.28 -5.01
C GLU A 60 9.97 -28.04 -6.37
N ARG A 61 9.18 -28.02 -7.46
CA ARG A 61 9.71 -27.62 -8.77
C ARG A 61 10.20 -26.16 -8.72
N PRO A 62 11.30 -25.83 -9.42
CA PRO A 62 11.91 -24.47 -9.31
C PRO A 62 10.93 -23.32 -9.52
N GLN A 63 10.02 -23.42 -10.49
CA GLN A 63 9.03 -22.37 -10.73
C GLN A 63 8.00 -22.23 -9.61
N ALA A 64 7.61 -23.33 -8.95
CA ALA A 64 6.69 -23.25 -7.81
C ALA A 64 7.33 -22.51 -6.63
N ILE A 65 8.60 -22.77 -6.36
CA ILE A 65 9.37 -22.04 -5.34
C ILE A 65 9.42 -20.55 -5.67
N LEU A 66 9.72 -20.18 -6.92
CA LEU A 66 9.75 -18.77 -7.35
C LEU A 66 8.37 -18.10 -7.25
N ASN A 67 7.31 -18.80 -7.64
CA ASN A 67 5.94 -18.28 -7.52
C ASN A 67 5.61 -17.99 -6.06
N HIS A 68 5.90 -18.91 -5.16
CA HIS A 68 5.64 -18.74 -3.74
C HIS A 68 6.48 -17.59 -3.11
N GLN A 69 7.79 -17.54 -3.42
CA GLN A 69 8.70 -16.55 -2.81
C GLN A 69 8.50 -15.12 -3.34
N ILE A 70 8.08 -14.96 -4.60
CA ILE A 70 8.15 -13.63 -5.26
C ILE A 70 6.83 -13.26 -5.94
N VAL A 71 6.20 -14.18 -6.67
CA VAL A 71 5.04 -13.85 -7.52
C VAL A 71 3.80 -13.58 -6.68
N GLU A 72 3.57 -14.39 -5.65
CA GLU A 72 2.40 -14.24 -4.76
C GLU A 72 2.47 -12.94 -3.94
N GLU A 73 3.68 -12.51 -3.56
CA GLU A 73 3.91 -11.27 -2.81
C GLU A 73 3.92 -10.00 -3.69
N ALA A 74 3.96 -10.15 -5.02
CA ALA A 74 3.95 -9.00 -5.91
C ALA A 74 2.57 -8.32 -5.95
N ASP A 75 2.55 -6.99 -5.88
CA ASP A 75 1.34 -6.16 -6.03
C ASP A 75 1.08 -5.81 -7.49
N LEU A 76 2.13 -5.65 -8.26
CA LEU A 76 2.15 -5.24 -9.66
C LEU A 76 3.15 -6.10 -10.44
N ALA A 77 2.98 -6.22 -11.75
CA ALA A 77 4.01 -6.83 -12.59
C ALA A 77 4.19 -6.15 -13.95
N VAL A 78 5.40 -6.23 -14.46
CA VAL A 78 5.76 -5.92 -15.83
C VAL A 78 6.43 -7.13 -16.44
N ALA A 79 5.77 -7.75 -17.40
CA ALA A 79 6.32 -8.86 -18.18
C ALA A 79 6.91 -8.31 -19.49
N LEU A 80 8.18 -8.65 -19.76
CA LEU A 80 8.87 -8.25 -20.97
C LEU A 80 9.17 -9.46 -21.83
N PHE A 81 9.02 -9.29 -23.13
CA PHE A 81 9.41 -10.28 -24.12
C PHE A 81 10.30 -9.65 -25.18
N HIS A 82 11.24 -10.44 -25.70
CA HIS A 82 12.13 -10.07 -26.81
C HIS A 82 11.96 -11.06 -27.99
N ASP A 83 12.79 -12.10 -28.10
CA ASP A 83 12.70 -13.12 -29.15
C ASP A 83 12.24 -14.49 -28.65
N ARG A 84 12.23 -14.69 -27.33
CA ARG A 84 11.96 -15.99 -26.72
C ARG A 84 10.76 -15.93 -25.79
N LEU A 85 9.99 -17.00 -25.78
CA LEU A 85 8.95 -17.20 -24.77
C LEU A 85 9.55 -17.66 -23.44
N GLY A 86 10.64 -18.40 -23.50
CA GLY A 86 11.32 -19.00 -22.36
C GLY A 86 11.07 -20.51 -22.26
N THR A 87 11.63 -21.10 -21.19
CA THR A 87 11.59 -22.56 -20.98
C THR A 87 10.24 -23.00 -20.42
N PRO A 88 9.61 -24.06 -20.97
CA PRO A 88 8.39 -24.62 -20.38
C PRO A 88 8.60 -25.08 -18.95
N THR A 89 7.59 -24.87 -18.09
CA THR A 89 7.63 -25.23 -16.66
C THR A 89 6.94 -26.56 -16.35
N GLY A 90 6.21 -27.10 -17.31
CA GLY A 90 5.33 -28.25 -17.16
C GLY A 90 3.88 -27.87 -16.83
N GLU A 91 3.63 -26.67 -16.29
CA GLU A 91 2.31 -26.11 -16.01
C GLU A 91 1.93 -24.99 -16.99
N ALA A 92 2.94 -24.36 -17.60
CA ALA A 92 2.77 -23.30 -18.58
C ALA A 92 3.82 -23.37 -19.69
N GLU A 93 3.61 -22.61 -20.75
CA GLU A 93 4.52 -22.54 -21.91
C GLU A 93 5.87 -21.92 -21.56
N SER A 94 5.95 -21.15 -20.47
CA SER A 94 7.21 -20.63 -19.89
C SER A 94 6.99 -20.13 -18.46
N GLY A 95 8.10 -19.87 -17.73
CA GLY A 95 8.05 -19.24 -16.40
C GLY A 95 7.34 -17.89 -16.42
N THR A 96 7.68 -17.01 -17.37
CA THR A 96 7.01 -15.71 -17.52
C THR A 96 5.51 -15.85 -17.83
N ALA A 97 5.12 -16.84 -18.64
CA ALA A 97 3.71 -17.11 -18.92
C ALA A 97 2.96 -17.61 -17.66
N GLU A 98 3.60 -18.46 -16.85
CA GLU A 98 3.05 -18.93 -15.58
C GLU A 98 2.89 -17.78 -14.57
N GLU A 99 3.89 -16.92 -14.44
CA GLU A 99 3.85 -15.74 -13.57
C GLU A 99 2.73 -14.79 -13.96
N ILE A 100 2.56 -14.48 -15.26
CA ILE A 100 1.45 -13.67 -15.76
C ILE A 100 0.10 -14.29 -15.35
N LYS A 101 -0.06 -15.61 -15.56
CA LYS A 101 -1.29 -16.33 -15.24
C LYS A 101 -1.62 -16.23 -13.75
N VAL A 102 -0.66 -16.55 -12.87
CA VAL A 102 -0.84 -16.50 -11.42
C VAL A 102 -1.27 -15.10 -10.96
N LEU A 103 -0.61 -14.06 -11.46
CA LEU A 103 -0.92 -12.68 -11.08
C LEU A 103 -2.29 -12.21 -11.59
N VAL A 104 -2.66 -12.56 -12.82
CA VAL A 104 -3.96 -12.21 -13.40
C VAL A 104 -5.09 -12.93 -12.67
N GLU A 105 -4.93 -14.22 -12.33
CA GLU A 105 -5.89 -14.99 -11.53
C GLU A 105 -6.05 -14.40 -10.11
N ALA A 106 -4.97 -13.84 -9.54
CA ALA A 106 -5.00 -13.12 -8.27
C ALA A 106 -5.55 -11.67 -8.39
N GLY A 107 -6.01 -11.23 -9.57
CA GLY A 107 -6.55 -9.88 -9.78
C GLY A 107 -5.51 -8.77 -9.76
N LYS A 108 -4.22 -9.10 -9.83
CA LYS A 108 -3.13 -8.12 -9.83
C LYS A 108 -2.99 -7.40 -11.18
N SER A 109 -2.46 -6.18 -11.17
CA SER A 109 -2.22 -5.42 -12.39
C SER A 109 -0.93 -5.88 -13.08
N VAL A 110 -1.04 -6.34 -14.33
CA VAL A 110 0.10 -6.82 -15.14
C VAL A 110 0.19 -6.01 -16.42
N ALA A 111 1.36 -5.47 -16.74
CA ALA A 111 1.68 -4.91 -18.05
C ALA A 111 2.50 -5.91 -18.87
N VAL A 112 2.13 -6.11 -20.12
CA VAL A 112 2.90 -6.96 -21.04
C VAL A 112 3.50 -6.10 -22.15
N LEU A 113 4.82 -6.08 -22.23
CA LEU A 113 5.62 -5.26 -23.14
C LEU A 113 6.51 -6.15 -24.01
N VAL A 114 6.51 -5.89 -25.31
CA VAL A 114 7.30 -6.66 -26.29
C VAL A 114 8.28 -5.74 -27.00
N ASN A 115 9.56 -6.10 -26.96
CA ASN A 115 10.57 -5.38 -27.72
C ASN A 115 10.41 -5.68 -29.22
N SER A 116 10.08 -4.67 -30.00
CA SER A 116 9.91 -4.74 -31.47
C SER A 116 11.02 -4.02 -32.22
N ALA A 117 12.15 -3.69 -31.57
CA ALA A 117 13.28 -3.05 -32.21
C ALA A 117 13.79 -3.88 -33.40
N PRO A 118 14.24 -3.24 -34.50
CA PRO A 118 14.85 -3.93 -35.63
C PRO A 118 16.05 -4.78 -35.21
N ARG A 119 16.11 -6.01 -35.74
CA ARG A 119 17.20 -6.96 -35.42
C ARG A 119 17.55 -7.83 -36.63
N PRO A 120 18.71 -8.49 -36.63
CA PRO A 120 19.07 -9.42 -37.68
C PRO A 120 18.05 -10.56 -37.83
N PRO A 121 17.90 -11.14 -39.05
CA PRO A 121 17.04 -12.30 -39.26
C PRO A 121 17.43 -13.46 -38.33
N LEU A 122 16.42 -14.09 -37.71
CA LEU A 122 16.57 -15.27 -36.90
C LEU A 122 16.60 -16.53 -37.78
N ASN A 123 17.30 -17.59 -37.33
CA ASN A 123 17.33 -18.89 -37.98
C ASN A 123 17.34 -20.04 -36.96
N GLY A 124 17.04 -21.27 -37.43
CA GLY A 124 17.04 -22.46 -36.59
C GLY A 124 16.24 -22.29 -35.30
N ALA A 125 16.76 -22.74 -34.19
CA ALA A 125 16.08 -22.74 -32.90
C ALA A 125 15.64 -21.35 -32.40
N ALA A 126 16.35 -20.29 -32.81
CA ALA A 126 15.93 -18.93 -32.47
C ALA A 126 14.65 -18.51 -33.21
N LEU A 127 14.46 -18.96 -34.44
CA LEU A 127 13.23 -18.75 -35.17
C LEU A 127 12.06 -19.54 -34.57
N ASP A 128 12.30 -20.79 -34.17
CA ASP A 128 11.29 -21.63 -33.53
C ASP A 128 10.81 -21.02 -32.22
N GLU A 129 11.72 -20.49 -31.38
CA GLU A 129 11.37 -19.78 -30.15
C GLU A 129 10.56 -18.51 -30.43
N ARG A 130 10.93 -17.75 -31.46
CA ARG A 130 10.16 -16.56 -31.87
C ARG A 130 8.75 -16.91 -32.36
N GLN A 131 8.59 -18.05 -33.05
CA GLN A 131 7.27 -18.53 -33.49
C GLN A 131 6.41 -18.93 -32.29
N ARG A 132 6.99 -19.62 -31.28
CA ARG A 132 6.30 -19.92 -30.01
C ARG A 132 5.85 -18.66 -29.31
N LEU A 133 6.73 -17.67 -29.16
CA LEU A 133 6.40 -16.38 -28.58
C LEU A 133 5.26 -15.68 -29.36
N THR A 134 5.33 -15.69 -30.69
CA THR A 134 4.29 -15.06 -31.53
C THR A 134 2.93 -15.71 -31.29
N ALA A 135 2.87 -17.04 -31.29
CA ALA A 135 1.62 -17.77 -31.05
C ALA A 135 1.05 -17.47 -29.64
N TYR A 136 1.90 -17.45 -28.62
CA TYR A 136 1.50 -17.09 -27.25
C TYR A 136 0.95 -15.66 -27.18
N LEU A 137 1.62 -14.69 -27.79
CA LEU A 137 1.18 -13.29 -27.79
C LEU A 137 -0.13 -13.09 -28.59
N GLU A 138 -0.36 -13.84 -29.65
CA GLU A 138 -1.63 -13.83 -30.40
C GLU A 138 -2.78 -14.32 -29.51
N GLU A 139 -2.56 -15.38 -28.74
CA GLU A 139 -3.57 -15.87 -27.79
C GLU A 139 -3.79 -14.86 -26.65
N LEU A 140 -2.72 -14.33 -26.08
CA LEU A 140 -2.79 -13.36 -25.00
C LEU A 140 -3.53 -12.06 -25.41
N ARG A 141 -3.35 -11.59 -26.65
CA ARG A 141 -4.03 -10.40 -27.19
C ARG A 141 -5.56 -10.53 -27.28
N LYS A 142 -6.11 -11.75 -27.19
CA LYS A 142 -7.58 -11.93 -27.15
C LYS A 142 -8.19 -11.47 -25.82
N SER A 143 -7.39 -11.47 -24.74
CA SER A 143 -7.83 -11.15 -23.39
C SER A 143 -7.06 -10.00 -22.73
N ALA A 144 -5.93 -9.56 -23.32
CA ALA A 144 -5.04 -8.56 -22.74
C ALA A 144 -4.55 -7.54 -23.77
N LEU A 145 -4.26 -6.32 -23.30
CA LEU A 145 -3.55 -5.33 -24.10
C LEU A 145 -2.04 -5.57 -24.00
N VAL A 146 -1.44 -5.93 -25.13
CA VAL A 146 0.00 -6.12 -25.28
C VAL A 146 0.56 -4.94 -26.05
N PHE A 147 1.53 -4.24 -25.48
CA PHE A 147 2.15 -3.08 -26.08
C PHE A 147 3.56 -3.41 -26.61
N GLU A 148 3.92 -2.78 -27.71
CA GLU A 148 5.24 -2.94 -28.31
C GLU A 148 6.07 -1.68 -28.12
N TYR A 149 7.38 -1.86 -27.95
CA TYR A 149 8.33 -0.76 -27.91
C TYR A 149 9.55 -1.07 -28.77
N ALA A 150 9.99 -0.08 -29.56
CA ALA A 150 11.15 -0.20 -30.42
C ALA A 150 12.38 0.56 -29.89
N HIS A 151 12.21 1.42 -28.87
CA HIS A 151 13.27 2.21 -28.27
C HIS A 151 12.92 2.65 -26.84
N GLU A 152 13.94 3.08 -26.10
CA GLU A 152 13.86 3.48 -24.68
C GLU A 152 12.69 4.44 -24.38
N GLY A 153 12.50 5.49 -25.19
CA GLY A 153 11.46 6.50 -24.92
C GLY A 153 10.04 5.93 -24.91
N VAL A 154 9.74 4.95 -25.79
CA VAL A 154 8.45 4.27 -25.82
C VAL A 154 8.28 3.36 -24.59
N LEU A 155 9.33 2.60 -24.24
CA LEU A 155 9.35 1.77 -23.04
C LEU A 155 9.07 2.60 -21.77
N VAL A 156 9.78 3.72 -21.61
CA VAL A 156 9.59 4.68 -20.50
C VAL A 156 8.15 5.20 -20.47
N GLY A 157 7.60 5.56 -21.63
CA GLY A 157 6.21 6.05 -21.76
C GLY A 157 5.19 5.01 -21.29
N HIS A 158 5.30 3.76 -21.77
CA HIS A 158 4.41 2.66 -21.35
C HIS A 158 4.52 2.39 -19.86
N LEU A 159 5.73 2.35 -19.32
CA LEU A 159 5.94 2.07 -17.91
C LEU A 159 5.37 3.18 -17.00
N ASN A 160 5.60 4.46 -17.33
CA ASN A 160 5.02 5.58 -16.57
C ASN A 160 3.50 5.56 -16.58
N ASN A 161 2.89 5.28 -17.75
CA ASN A 161 1.44 5.15 -17.86
C ASN A 161 0.90 3.99 -17.01
N PHE A 162 1.59 2.83 -17.06
CA PHE A 162 1.22 1.68 -16.26
C PHE A 162 1.32 1.99 -14.76
N LEU A 163 2.45 2.50 -14.28
CA LEU A 163 2.66 2.86 -12.88
C LEU A 163 1.60 3.84 -12.38
N SER A 164 1.33 4.90 -13.14
CA SER A 164 0.33 5.91 -12.76
C SER A 164 -1.07 5.34 -12.63
N ARG A 165 -1.48 4.44 -13.55
CA ARG A 165 -2.81 3.81 -13.51
C ARG A 165 -2.93 2.74 -12.43
N ALA A 166 -1.91 1.91 -12.28
CA ALA A 166 -1.92 0.83 -11.30
C ALA A 166 -1.90 1.40 -9.86
N THR A 167 -1.07 2.40 -9.60
CA THR A 167 -1.02 3.07 -8.30
C THR A 167 -2.29 3.86 -7.99
N ALA A 168 -2.93 4.49 -8.97
CA ALA A 168 -4.23 5.14 -8.78
C ALA A 168 -5.33 4.13 -8.41
N ARG A 169 -5.36 2.94 -9.05
CA ARG A 169 -6.27 1.86 -8.68
C ARG A 169 -6.00 1.35 -7.28
N PHE A 170 -4.73 1.20 -6.93
CA PHE A 170 -4.33 0.77 -5.59
C PHE A 170 -4.79 1.77 -4.53
N GLN A 171 -4.62 3.07 -4.77
CA GLN A 171 -5.13 4.12 -3.87
C GLN A 171 -6.66 4.09 -3.75
N GLN A 172 -7.39 3.83 -4.84
CA GLN A 172 -8.84 3.67 -4.81
C GLN A 172 -9.24 2.42 -4.00
N SER A 173 -8.54 1.30 -4.15
CA SER A 173 -8.81 0.08 -3.37
C SER A 173 -8.46 0.28 -1.90
N VAL A 174 -7.35 0.94 -1.58
CA VAL A 174 -6.99 1.32 -0.20
C VAL A 174 -7.91 2.42 0.33
N GLY A 175 -8.39 3.33 -0.53
CA GLY A 175 -9.39 4.34 -0.20
C GLY A 175 -10.78 3.76 0.02
N SER A 176 -11.17 2.73 -0.74
CA SER A 176 -12.40 1.97 -0.52
C SER A 176 -12.26 0.91 0.58
N SER A 177 -11.07 0.38 0.82
CA SER A 177 -10.78 -0.45 1.99
C SER A 177 -10.47 0.35 3.25
N LYS A 178 -10.42 1.69 3.18
CA LYS A 178 -10.58 2.53 4.38
C LYS A 178 -12.02 2.56 4.91
N GLU A 179 -12.96 1.93 4.19
CA GLU A 179 -14.29 1.58 4.71
C GLU A 179 -14.38 0.13 5.23
N GLU A 180 -13.30 -0.68 5.10
CA GLU A 180 -13.12 -1.91 5.87
C GLU A 180 -11.82 -1.80 6.69
N GLU A 181 -11.80 -0.93 7.70
CA GLU A 181 -11.03 -1.19 8.92
C GLU A 181 -11.47 -2.59 9.41
N PRO A 182 -10.51 -3.45 9.89
CA PRO A 182 -10.91 -4.70 10.54
C PRO A 182 -11.99 -4.34 11.56
N GLU A 183 -13.10 -5.05 11.57
CA GLU A 183 -14.25 -4.84 12.42
C GLU A 183 -13.84 -4.39 13.84
N GLY A 184 -13.47 -3.13 13.95
CA GLY A 184 -13.65 -2.35 15.14
C GLY A 184 -15.16 -2.22 15.32
N PRO A 185 -15.66 -2.09 16.53
CA PRO A 185 -17.08 -2.06 16.81
C PRO A 185 -17.75 -1.09 15.84
N ASP A 186 -18.79 -1.58 15.18
CA ASP A 186 -19.64 -0.88 14.23
C ASP A 186 -19.64 0.64 14.51
N LEU A 187 -18.90 1.43 13.70
CA LEU A 187 -18.83 2.89 13.80
C LEU A 187 -20.18 3.53 13.42
N SER A 188 -21.25 2.80 13.62
CA SER A 188 -22.60 3.31 13.65
C SER A 188 -22.68 4.46 14.64
N GLU A 189 -23.42 5.47 14.29
CA GLU A 189 -23.76 6.66 15.06
C GLU A 189 -23.34 6.66 16.54
N GLY A 190 -22.35 7.48 16.93
CA GLY A 190 -21.87 7.53 18.30
C GLY A 190 -20.79 8.60 18.55
N VAL A 191 -20.29 8.66 19.78
CA VAL A 191 -19.16 9.51 20.13
C VAL A 191 -17.92 8.65 20.31
N TRP A 192 -16.95 8.79 19.40
CA TRP A 192 -15.79 7.92 19.32
C TRP A 192 -14.51 8.60 19.80
N PRO A 193 -13.77 7.99 20.74
CA PRO A 193 -12.49 8.51 21.21
C PRO A 193 -11.34 8.09 20.31
N ARG A 194 -10.39 8.99 20.06
CA ARG A 194 -9.09 8.69 19.44
C ARG A 194 -7.99 9.58 20.00
N ALA A 195 -6.73 9.12 19.98
CA ALA A 195 -5.60 9.98 20.25
C ALA A 195 -5.11 10.65 18.97
N GLU A 196 -4.69 11.90 19.08
CA GLU A 196 -4.10 12.67 17.98
C GLU A 196 -2.80 13.31 18.48
N VAL A 197 -1.75 13.25 17.65
CA VAL A 197 -0.47 13.88 17.94
C VAL A 197 -0.21 15.02 16.96
N ARG A 198 0.18 16.18 17.50
CA ARG A 198 0.68 17.32 16.70
C ARG A 198 2.11 17.61 17.07
N GLU A 199 2.97 17.68 16.08
CA GLU A 199 4.36 18.05 16.28
C GLU A 199 4.52 19.56 16.04
N SER A 200 5.15 20.25 16.99
CA SER A 200 5.58 21.62 16.84
C SER A 200 7.09 21.73 16.99
N VAL A 201 7.70 22.53 16.14
CA VAL A 201 9.14 22.79 16.18
C VAL A 201 9.36 24.13 16.85
N LYS A 202 10.09 24.13 17.97
CA LYS A 202 10.51 25.37 18.66
C LYS A 202 12.03 25.46 18.65
N THR A 203 12.54 26.66 18.42
CA THR A 203 13.97 26.94 18.56
C THR A 203 14.21 27.56 19.93
N ASP A 204 15.12 26.99 20.71
CA ASP A 204 15.49 27.53 22.02
C ASP A 204 16.36 28.81 21.87
N ASN A 205 16.56 29.52 22.97
CA ASN A 205 17.37 30.75 23.01
C ASN A 205 18.85 30.53 22.63
N LYS A 206 19.26 29.28 22.40
CA LYS A 206 20.62 28.90 21.96
C LYS A 206 20.63 28.42 20.50
N GLY A 207 19.54 28.62 19.74
CA GLY A 207 19.44 28.22 18.32
C GLY A 207 19.23 26.73 18.10
N ARG A 208 18.95 25.91 19.12
CA ARG A 208 18.71 24.49 18.99
C ARG A 208 17.24 24.21 18.67
N VAL A 209 17.01 23.45 17.64
CA VAL A 209 15.68 23.02 17.24
C VAL A 209 15.21 21.90 18.16
N LYS A 210 14.08 22.08 18.85
CA LYS A 210 13.40 21.06 19.63
C LYS A 210 12.06 20.77 19.00
N THR A 211 11.80 19.50 18.69
CA THR A 211 10.47 18.99 18.31
C THR A 211 9.70 18.70 19.59
N GLN A 212 8.55 19.30 19.75
CA GLN A 212 7.63 19.06 20.85
C GLN A 212 6.39 18.36 20.31
N ARG A 213 6.01 17.24 20.92
CA ARG A 213 4.78 16.49 20.61
C ARG A 213 3.70 16.88 21.58
N HIS A 214 2.55 17.27 21.03
CA HIS A 214 1.35 17.60 21.79
C HIS A 214 0.30 16.53 21.49
N TRP A 215 -0.02 15.74 22.48
CA TRP A 215 -1.06 14.73 22.39
C TRP A 215 -2.40 15.29 22.79
N SER A 216 -3.46 14.84 22.14
CA SER A 216 -4.83 15.20 22.48
C SER A 216 -5.71 13.95 22.41
N LEU A 217 -6.62 13.80 23.35
CA LEU A 217 -7.79 12.95 23.21
C LEU A 217 -8.81 13.74 22.37
N VAL A 218 -9.32 13.12 21.33
CA VAL A 218 -10.36 13.68 20.45
C VAL A 218 -11.60 12.81 20.55
N LEU A 219 -12.72 13.41 20.91
CA LEU A 219 -14.05 12.79 20.87
C LEU A 219 -14.78 13.28 19.62
N HIS A 220 -15.11 12.39 18.72
CA HIS A 220 -15.78 12.71 17.47
C HIS A 220 -17.22 12.19 17.49
N ASN A 221 -18.19 13.10 17.36
CA ASN A 221 -19.59 12.73 17.23
C ASN A 221 -19.93 12.39 15.78
N THR A 222 -20.08 11.09 15.48
CA THR A 222 -20.48 10.57 14.16
C THR A 222 -21.99 10.40 14.02
N SER A 223 -22.77 10.66 15.08
CA SER A 223 -24.22 10.55 15.03
C SER A 223 -24.87 11.70 14.26
N ARG A 224 -26.11 11.50 13.82
CA ARG A 224 -26.90 12.52 13.12
C ARG A 224 -27.46 13.62 14.04
N GLY A 225 -27.46 13.34 15.35
CA GLY A 225 -27.94 14.26 16.38
C GLY A 225 -26.85 14.80 17.28
N PRO A 226 -27.14 15.81 18.09
CA PRO A 226 -26.21 16.28 19.11
C PRO A 226 -26.03 15.20 20.20
N ALA A 227 -24.81 15.09 20.72
CA ALA A 227 -24.49 14.28 21.89
C ALA A 227 -24.34 15.22 23.09
N SER A 228 -25.23 15.11 24.06
CA SER A 228 -25.24 15.95 25.27
C SER A 228 -24.70 15.17 26.48
N ASP A 229 -24.25 15.88 27.51
CA ASP A 229 -23.71 15.30 28.75
C ASP A 229 -22.63 14.25 28.48
N VAL A 230 -21.74 14.54 27.52
CA VAL A 230 -20.69 13.60 27.13
C VAL A 230 -19.69 13.47 28.26
N ASP A 231 -19.42 12.23 28.68
CA ASP A 231 -18.35 11.89 29.64
C ASP A 231 -17.52 10.72 29.13
N PHE A 232 -16.32 10.54 29.64
CA PHE A 232 -15.44 9.45 29.26
C PHE A 232 -14.58 8.97 30.42
N GLU A 233 -14.29 7.69 30.41
CA GLU A 233 -13.44 7.03 31.39
C GLU A 233 -12.45 6.10 30.67
N PHE A 234 -11.25 5.95 31.25
CA PHE A 234 -10.26 4.97 30.79
C PHE A 234 -10.33 3.73 31.67
N GLU A 235 -10.47 2.58 31.02
CA GLU A 235 -10.51 1.28 31.69
C GLU A 235 -9.09 0.69 31.79
N ASN A 236 -8.83 -0.07 32.86
CA ASN A 236 -7.59 -0.82 33.06
C ASN A 236 -6.30 0.01 33.07
N LEU A 237 -6.37 1.29 33.42
CA LEU A 237 -5.18 2.10 33.64
C LEU A 237 -4.47 1.67 34.94
N PRO A 238 -3.15 1.35 34.91
CA PRO A 238 -2.36 1.16 36.13
C PRO A 238 -2.41 2.42 37.00
N GLU A 239 -2.49 2.27 38.35
CA GLU A 239 -2.59 3.40 39.27
C GLU A 239 -1.40 4.37 39.19
N ASP A 240 -0.23 3.88 38.75
CA ASP A 240 1.00 4.62 38.57
C ASP A 240 1.18 5.15 37.11
N ALA A 241 0.26 4.86 36.21
CA ALA A 241 0.35 5.32 34.82
C ALA A 241 0.16 6.85 34.72
N LEU A 242 1.19 7.52 34.20
CA LEU A 242 1.11 8.93 33.89
C LEU A 242 0.38 9.14 32.53
N PHE A 243 -0.88 8.76 32.49
CA PHE A 243 -1.79 8.94 31.37
C PHE A 243 -2.97 9.78 31.87
N ARG A 244 -2.96 11.07 31.62
CA ARG A 244 -3.98 11.99 32.14
C ARG A 244 -4.50 12.91 31.04
N VAL A 245 -5.83 13.05 31.00
CA VAL A 245 -6.48 14.07 30.18
C VAL A 245 -6.70 15.31 31.02
N GLN A 246 -6.30 16.47 30.49
CA GLN A 246 -6.55 17.74 31.13
C GLN A 246 -7.95 18.21 30.76
N ARG A 247 -8.90 18.06 31.69
CA ARG A 247 -10.29 18.53 31.57
C ARG A 247 -10.78 19.15 32.89
N GLU A 248 -11.82 19.97 32.80
CA GLU A 248 -12.57 20.40 33.96
C GLU A 248 -13.40 19.23 34.53
N GLU A 249 -13.69 19.23 35.82
CA GLU A 249 -14.53 18.20 36.45
C GLU A 249 -15.98 18.32 35.99
N GLY A 250 -16.58 17.19 35.61
CA GLY A 250 -17.97 17.07 35.21
C GLY A 250 -18.16 16.68 33.72
N PRO A 251 -19.42 16.43 33.33
CA PRO A 251 -19.73 16.08 31.95
C PRO A 251 -19.37 17.24 31.02
N LEU A 252 -18.88 16.88 29.86
CA LEU A 252 -18.61 17.83 28.78
C LEU A 252 -19.95 18.35 28.26
N GLY A 253 -19.96 19.56 27.77
CA GLY A 253 -21.15 20.09 27.13
C GLY A 253 -21.59 19.27 25.91
N THR A 254 -22.42 19.82 25.07
CA THR A 254 -22.91 19.15 23.86
C THR A 254 -21.89 19.18 22.75
N ILE A 255 -21.66 18.01 22.12
CA ILE A 255 -20.88 17.89 20.88
C ILE A 255 -21.87 17.79 19.70
N PRO A 256 -21.95 18.80 18.82
CA PRO A 256 -22.83 18.78 17.66
C PRO A 256 -22.50 17.62 16.68
N PRO A 257 -23.43 17.27 15.77
CA PRO A 257 -23.18 16.25 14.74
C PRO A 257 -21.96 16.58 13.89
N SER A 258 -21.14 15.57 13.59
CA SER A 258 -19.92 15.65 12.77
C SER A 258 -18.87 16.63 13.34
N GLN A 259 -18.95 16.97 14.63
CA GLN A 259 -17.96 17.81 15.30
C GLN A 259 -17.13 17.03 16.32
N GLU A 260 -16.03 17.66 16.74
CA GLU A 260 -15.04 17.07 17.63
C GLU A 260 -14.83 17.96 18.87
N ALA A 261 -14.66 17.31 20.02
CA ALA A 261 -14.12 17.92 21.22
C ALA A 261 -12.68 17.43 21.46
N ARG A 262 -11.76 18.33 21.84
CA ARG A 262 -10.32 18.04 21.98
C ARG A 262 -9.82 18.38 23.36
N PHE A 263 -9.13 17.44 23.99
CA PHE A 263 -8.57 17.59 25.34
C PHE A 263 -7.07 17.29 25.30
N PRO A 264 -6.23 18.13 25.91
CA PRO A 264 -4.82 17.84 26.05
C PRO A 264 -4.60 16.53 26.79
N LEU A 265 -3.76 15.64 26.23
CA LEU A 265 -3.40 14.35 26.80
C LEU A 265 -1.95 14.43 27.27
N LEU A 266 -1.75 14.22 28.56
CA LEU A 266 -0.44 14.23 29.20
C LEU A 266 0.06 12.79 29.28
N LEU A 267 1.16 12.51 28.57
CA LEU A 267 1.84 11.24 28.52
C LEU A 267 3.26 11.40 29.08
N ALA A 268 3.72 10.41 29.84
CA ALA A 268 5.10 10.34 30.29
C ALA A 268 5.77 9.06 29.79
N MET A 269 7.08 8.97 29.98
CA MET A 269 7.85 7.78 29.65
C MET A 269 7.33 6.60 30.49
N GLY A 270 6.89 5.52 29.83
CA GLY A 270 6.23 4.37 30.48
C GLY A 270 4.70 4.39 30.42
N SER A 271 4.07 5.43 29.81
CA SER A 271 2.64 5.39 29.53
C SER A 271 2.30 4.21 28.58
N PRO A 272 1.15 3.55 28.79
CA PRO A 272 0.73 2.47 27.90
C PRO A 272 0.48 2.99 26.48
N ASN A 273 0.86 2.20 25.47
CA ASN A 273 0.67 2.54 24.07
C ASN A 273 -0.78 2.39 23.58
N ALA A 274 -1.63 1.77 24.40
CA ALA A 274 -3.04 1.57 24.11
C ALA A 274 -3.82 1.50 25.42
N VAL A 275 -4.95 2.18 25.48
CA VAL A 275 -5.84 2.23 26.65
C VAL A 275 -7.28 2.16 26.17
N ASP A 276 -8.09 1.33 26.82
CA ASP A 276 -9.52 1.27 26.50
C ASP A 276 -10.23 2.48 27.11
N CYS A 277 -11.06 3.11 26.29
CA CYS A 277 -11.83 4.30 26.64
C CYS A 277 -13.32 4.03 26.42
N SER A 278 -14.11 4.20 27.45
CA SER A 278 -15.56 4.20 27.42
C SER A 278 -16.04 5.66 27.35
N VAL A 279 -16.97 5.96 26.43
CA VAL A 279 -17.59 7.29 26.27
C VAL A 279 -19.08 7.14 26.44
N THR A 280 -19.69 7.91 27.33
CA THR A 280 -21.13 7.94 27.59
C THR A 280 -21.69 9.30 27.19
N TRP A 281 -22.92 9.33 26.64
CA TRP A 281 -23.62 10.55 26.29
C TRP A 281 -25.13 10.36 26.25
N THR A 282 -25.87 11.44 26.22
CA THR A 282 -27.31 11.48 25.98
C THR A 282 -27.58 11.86 24.53
N ASP A 283 -28.32 11.01 23.79
CA ASP A 283 -28.66 11.27 22.39
C ASP A 283 -29.82 12.30 22.27
N ALA A 284 -30.15 12.71 21.02
CA ALA A 284 -31.21 13.68 20.74
C ALA A 284 -32.62 13.25 21.17
N THR A 285 -32.77 11.99 21.57
CA THR A 285 -34.07 11.40 22.06
C THR A 285 -34.06 11.12 23.56
N ASP A 286 -33.13 11.77 24.30
CA ASP A 286 -32.93 11.60 25.75
C ASP A 286 -32.57 10.18 26.20
N ASN A 287 -32.00 9.35 25.32
CA ASN A 287 -31.50 8.04 25.69
C ASN A 287 -30.00 8.10 26.02
N SER A 288 -29.60 7.45 27.10
CA SER A 288 -28.20 7.24 27.43
C SER A 288 -27.58 6.23 26.45
N ARG A 289 -26.43 6.57 25.89
CA ARG A 289 -25.64 5.78 24.95
C ARG A 289 -24.22 5.61 25.45
N GLU A 290 -23.56 4.56 25.00
CA GLU A 290 -22.16 4.26 25.32
C GLU A 290 -21.44 3.73 24.09
N THR A 291 -20.20 4.19 23.89
CA THR A 291 -19.25 3.60 22.95
C THR A 291 -17.97 3.24 23.67
N ARG A 292 -17.32 2.16 23.22
CA ARG A 292 -16.01 1.74 23.74
C ARG A 292 -15.03 1.59 22.60
N ALA A 293 -13.82 2.13 22.75
CA ALA A 293 -12.77 1.99 21.78
C ALA A 293 -11.38 2.04 22.44
N THR A 294 -10.42 1.37 21.84
CA THR A 294 -9.03 1.42 22.27
C THR A 294 -8.34 2.64 21.72
N VAL A 295 -7.92 3.56 22.56
CA VAL A 295 -7.13 4.76 22.23
C VAL A 295 -5.65 4.38 22.21
N ARG A 296 -5.01 4.57 21.06
CA ARG A 296 -3.58 4.28 20.85
C ARG A 296 -2.76 5.57 20.79
N THR A 297 -1.60 5.58 21.48
CA THR A 297 -0.69 6.75 21.59
C THR A 297 0.69 6.49 20.97
#